data_f1b16c9760469e1159f5156a567ee487
#
_entry.id   f1b16c9760469e1159f5156a567ee487
#
_cell.length_a   1.000
_cell.length_b   1.000
_cell.length_c   1.000
_cell.angle_alpha   90.00
_cell.angle_beta   90.00
_cell.angle_gamma   90.00
#
_symmetry.space_group_name_H-M   'P 1'
#
loop_
_entity.id
_entity.type
_entity.pdbx_description
1 polymer ?
#
loop_
_entity_poly.entity_id
_entity_poly.type
_entity_poly.pdbx_seq_one_letter_code
_entity_poly.pdbx_strand_id
1 'polypeptide(L)'
;MQNSSARNYSYVSEDITSNLSVQIIFCLFYIIIFVLGIFGNVLVVFVVGRNRQMHTVTNLFITNLALSDVLLCVLAVPFTPLYTFLSGWIFGKTLCHLVPYSQGVSVYISTLTLTSIAVDRFLVIIYPFHPRMKIKMCLAIIVSIWVIALLLTLPYGLYMQLEETYTSFCEENWPSEPFRKVFSSLTSILQFVVPFFVISFCYICVSIKLNDRARAKPGTKTTKREEADRERKRRTNRMLIAMVAIFGVSWLPLNIVNVVDDFYSYANDWSYYKFCFFMSHCIAMSSTCYNPFLYAWLNDNFRKEFKQVLPCYSRNSNSNTPKIKKSCRDEKICNGNNTLQETLLPSNTKMPNPEGCEMIILEQMTNISKELDQPTSSSKDFDDATL
;
A
#
# COMPACT_ATOMS: atom_id res chain seq x y z
N MET A 1 76.95 -1.18 -0.46
CA MET A 1 75.78 -0.79 -1.32
C MET A 1 74.53 -1.36 -0.66
N GLN A 2 73.86 -0.55 0.15
CA GLN A 2 72.67 -0.88 0.86
C GLN A 2 71.47 -0.63 -0.07
N ASN A 3 70.76 -1.70 -0.47
CA ASN A 3 69.49 -1.59 -1.15
C ASN A 3 68.40 -1.46 -0.06
N SER A 4 67.97 -0.24 0.17
CA SER A 4 66.81 0.06 0.97
C SER A 4 65.57 -0.28 0.14
N SER A 5 64.99 -1.48 0.33
CA SER A 5 63.63 -1.80 -0.13
C SER A 5 62.65 -0.84 0.54
N ALA A 6 62.22 0.16 -0.18
CA ALA A 6 61.07 0.95 0.19
C ALA A 6 59.86 0.03 0.27
N ARG A 7 59.40 -0.29 1.47
CA ARG A 7 58.08 -0.92 1.72
C ARG A 7 57.02 0.14 1.30
N ASN A 8 56.40 -0.10 0.17
CA ASN A 8 55.17 0.55 -0.14
C ASN A 8 54.13 0.14 0.89
N TYR A 9 53.95 0.95 1.91
CA TYR A 9 52.74 0.91 2.73
C TYR A 9 51.63 1.42 1.83
N SER A 10 50.92 0.52 1.14
CA SER A 10 49.58 0.81 0.66
C SER A 10 48.78 1.22 1.89
N TYR A 11 48.39 2.47 1.97
CA TYR A 11 47.38 2.93 2.93
C TYR A 11 46.13 2.12 2.65
N VAL A 12 45.92 1.05 3.43
CA VAL A 12 44.61 0.43 3.52
C VAL A 12 43.77 1.47 4.23
N SER A 13 43.00 2.21 3.47
CA SER A 13 42.02 3.16 3.99
C SER A 13 41.12 2.38 4.94
N GLU A 14 41.18 2.70 6.22
CA GLU A 14 40.32 2.05 7.21
C GLU A 14 38.86 2.22 6.80
N ASP A 15 38.16 1.10 6.64
CA ASP A 15 36.74 1.09 6.34
C ASP A 15 35.99 1.75 7.51
N ILE A 16 35.33 2.89 7.24
CA ILE A 16 34.59 3.66 8.24
C ILE A 16 33.54 2.78 8.97
N THR A 17 33.01 1.76 8.31
CA THR A 17 32.02 0.85 8.88
C THR A 17 32.63 -0.11 9.94
N SER A 18 33.97 -0.20 10.03
CA SER A 18 34.67 -0.91 11.10
C SER A 18 34.66 -0.16 12.44
N ASN A 19 34.37 1.15 12.41
CA ASN A 19 34.30 1.96 13.62
C ASN A 19 33.09 1.59 14.46
N LEU A 20 33.31 1.20 15.72
CA LEU A 20 32.25 0.78 16.65
C LEU A 20 31.13 1.82 16.81
N SER A 21 31.46 3.11 16.83
CA SER A 21 30.47 4.17 16.95
C SER A 21 29.54 4.21 15.73
N VAL A 22 30.08 4.00 14.54
CA VAL A 22 29.29 3.94 13.29
C VAL A 22 28.39 2.71 13.28
N GLN A 23 28.91 1.56 13.72
CA GLN A 23 28.11 0.33 13.84
C GLN A 23 26.94 0.48 14.81
N ILE A 24 27.20 1.08 15.99
CA ILE A 24 26.15 1.35 17.00
C ILE A 24 25.05 2.27 16.42
N ILE A 25 25.44 3.33 15.71
CA ILE A 25 24.49 4.25 15.09
C ILE A 25 23.61 3.51 14.06
N PHE A 26 24.20 2.71 13.17
CA PHE A 26 23.44 1.91 12.22
C PHE A 26 22.52 0.90 12.92
N CYS A 27 23.00 0.18 13.92
CA CYS A 27 22.18 -0.75 14.70
C CYS A 27 20.96 -0.05 15.31
N LEU A 28 21.13 1.14 15.87
CA LEU A 28 20.02 1.92 16.43
C LEU A 28 19.00 2.29 15.35
N PHE A 29 19.43 2.73 14.16
CA PHE A 29 18.52 2.99 13.06
C PHE A 29 17.74 1.76 12.61
N TYR A 30 18.41 0.60 12.45
CA TYR A 30 17.76 -0.65 12.08
C TYR A 30 16.78 -1.14 13.14
N ILE A 31 17.09 -0.99 14.43
CA ILE A 31 16.17 -1.31 15.54
C ILE A 31 14.91 -0.41 15.47
N ILE A 32 15.08 0.89 15.24
CA ILE A 32 13.96 1.82 15.10
C ILE A 32 13.10 1.42 13.91
N ILE A 33 13.71 1.13 12.76
CA ILE A 33 13.00 0.69 11.54
C ILE A 33 12.22 -0.60 11.82
N PHE A 34 12.86 -1.59 12.45
CA PHE A 34 12.24 -2.86 12.81
C PHE A 34 11.02 -2.68 13.70
N VAL A 35 11.17 -1.94 14.80
CA VAL A 35 10.08 -1.72 15.77
C VAL A 35 8.93 -0.95 15.15
N LEU A 36 9.21 0.18 14.49
CA LEU A 36 8.18 1.02 13.89
C LEU A 36 7.52 0.32 12.68
N GLY A 37 8.31 -0.37 11.86
CA GLY A 37 7.82 -1.11 10.70
C GLY A 37 6.88 -2.23 11.10
N ILE A 38 7.26 -3.08 12.06
CA ILE A 38 6.39 -4.16 12.54
C ILE A 38 5.14 -3.60 13.22
N PHE A 39 5.32 -2.74 14.23
CA PHE A 39 4.20 -2.21 15.00
C PHE A 39 3.17 -1.50 14.10
N GLY A 40 3.63 -0.61 13.23
CA GLY A 40 2.77 0.17 12.36
C GLY A 40 2.01 -0.69 11.36
N ASN A 41 2.68 -1.61 10.68
CA ASN A 41 2.05 -2.44 9.66
C ASN A 41 1.16 -3.53 10.25
N VAL A 42 1.53 -4.15 11.39
CA VAL A 42 0.64 -5.06 12.12
C VAL A 42 -0.63 -4.34 12.59
N LEU A 43 -0.51 -3.09 13.05
CA LEU A 43 -1.66 -2.27 13.43
C LEU A 43 -2.60 -2.02 12.23
N VAL A 44 -2.06 -1.76 11.03
CA VAL A 44 -2.85 -1.62 9.79
C VAL A 44 -3.61 -2.91 9.48
N VAL A 45 -2.93 -4.06 9.48
CA VAL A 45 -3.55 -5.38 9.22
C VAL A 45 -4.65 -5.67 10.24
N PHE A 46 -4.38 -5.43 11.53
CA PHE A 46 -5.32 -5.66 12.62
C PHE A 46 -6.60 -4.81 12.47
N VAL A 47 -6.46 -3.52 12.22
CA VAL A 47 -7.59 -2.58 12.09
C VAL A 47 -8.48 -2.93 10.90
N VAL A 48 -7.87 -3.23 9.74
CA VAL A 48 -8.65 -3.64 8.56
C VAL A 48 -9.33 -5.00 8.79
N GLY A 49 -8.63 -5.97 9.39
CA GLY A 49 -9.19 -7.30 9.68
C GLY A 49 -10.35 -7.26 10.66
N ARG A 50 -10.28 -6.40 11.69
CA ARG A 50 -11.31 -6.27 12.73
C ARG A 50 -12.60 -5.62 12.23
N ASN A 51 -12.52 -4.62 11.33
CA ASN A 51 -13.67 -3.82 10.94
C ASN A 51 -14.13 -4.14 9.50
N ARG A 52 -15.28 -4.80 9.35
CA ARG A 52 -15.85 -5.13 8.03
C ARG A 52 -16.12 -3.91 7.15
N GLN A 53 -16.36 -2.73 7.72
CA GLN A 53 -16.54 -1.49 6.95
C GLN A 53 -15.24 -1.03 6.28
N MET A 54 -14.10 -1.50 6.78
CA MET A 54 -12.78 -1.25 6.19
C MET A 54 -12.46 -2.17 5.00
N HIS A 55 -13.26 -3.20 4.70
CA HIS A 55 -13.03 -4.15 3.59
C HIS A 55 -13.37 -3.52 2.23
N THR A 56 -12.61 -2.54 1.81
CA THR A 56 -12.68 -1.93 0.48
C THR A 56 -11.48 -2.38 -0.37
N VAL A 57 -11.60 -2.32 -1.70
CA VAL A 57 -10.52 -2.66 -2.64
C VAL A 57 -9.21 -1.98 -2.26
N THR A 58 -9.25 -0.67 -2.03
CA THR A 58 -8.05 0.10 -1.65
C THR A 58 -7.45 -0.36 -0.33
N ASN A 59 -8.28 -0.62 0.68
CA ASN A 59 -7.79 -1.06 1.99
C ASN A 59 -7.25 -2.48 1.94
N LEU A 60 -7.75 -3.35 1.07
CA LEU A 60 -7.18 -4.68 0.84
C LEU A 60 -5.78 -4.59 0.21
N PHE A 61 -5.58 -3.71 -0.78
CA PHE A 61 -4.24 -3.44 -1.29
C PHE A 61 -3.32 -2.83 -0.24
N ILE A 62 -3.82 -1.91 0.60
CA ILE A 62 -3.07 -1.35 1.73
C ILE A 62 -2.67 -2.45 2.72
N THR A 63 -3.55 -3.39 3.01
CA THR A 63 -3.25 -4.55 3.86
C THR A 63 -2.20 -5.45 3.24
N ASN A 64 -2.29 -5.69 1.92
CA ASN A 64 -1.27 -6.45 1.19
C ASN A 64 0.11 -5.79 1.26
N LEU A 65 0.17 -4.46 1.10
CA LEU A 65 1.40 -3.69 1.28
C LEU A 65 1.94 -3.81 2.71
N ALA A 66 1.08 -3.69 3.72
CA ALA A 66 1.48 -3.85 5.12
C ALA A 66 2.01 -5.26 5.43
N LEU A 67 1.42 -6.31 4.84
CA LEU A 67 1.94 -7.68 4.97
C LEU A 67 3.33 -7.84 4.36
N SER A 68 3.57 -7.25 3.20
CA SER A 68 4.90 -7.28 2.58
C SER A 68 5.94 -6.48 3.37
N ASP A 69 5.55 -5.36 3.97
CA ASP A 69 6.41 -4.57 4.84
C ASP A 69 6.77 -5.33 6.13
N VAL A 70 5.83 -6.08 6.73
CA VAL A 70 6.12 -6.98 7.87
C VAL A 70 7.08 -8.09 7.46
N LEU A 71 6.89 -8.71 6.28
CA LEU A 71 7.79 -9.74 5.77
C LEU A 71 9.22 -9.20 5.62
N LEU A 72 9.38 -8.01 5.04
CA LEU A 72 10.66 -7.32 4.89
C LEU A 72 11.31 -7.02 6.25
N CYS A 73 10.52 -6.50 7.19
CA CYS A 73 11.01 -6.19 8.54
C CYS A 73 11.50 -7.44 9.29
N VAL A 74 10.80 -8.57 9.17
CA VAL A 74 11.16 -9.78 9.92
C VAL A 74 12.32 -10.54 9.29
N LEU A 75 12.31 -10.67 7.94
CA LEU A 75 13.22 -11.57 7.22
C LEU A 75 14.41 -10.87 6.54
N ALA A 76 14.44 -9.53 6.47
CA ALA A 76 15.58 -8.84 5.84
C ALA A 76 16.23 -7.81 6.75
N VAL A 77 15.45 -6.91 7.34
CA VAL A 77 15.97 -5.76 8.12
C VAL A 77 17.03 -6.14 9.17
N PRO A 78 16.90 -7.20 10.01
CA PRO A 78 17.88 -7.51 11.05
C PRO A 78 19.14 -8.19 10.52
N PHE A 79 19.06 -8.92 9.40
CA PHE A 79 20.15 -9.80 8.97
C PHE A 79 21.27 -9.06 8.25
N THR A 80 20.96 -8.06 7.42
CA THR A 80 21.97 -7.30 6.67
C THR A 80 23.01 -6.62 7.59
N PRO A 81 22.62 -5.83 8.62
CA PRO A 81 23.58 -5.21 9.52
C PRO A 81 24.33 -6.26 10.37
N LEU A 82 23.62 -7.29 10.86
CA LEU A 82 24.23 -8.33 11.70
C LEU A 82 25.30 -9.12 10.94
N TYR A 83 25.03 -9.54 9.70
CA TYR A 83 25.98 -10.24 8.86
C TYR A 83 27.29 -9.43 8.68
N THR A 84 27.15 -8.14 8.38
CA THR A 84 28.32 -7.31 8.11
C THR A 84 29.12 -6.98 9.37
N PHE A 85 28.45 -6.66 10.48
CA PHE A 85 29.13 -6.26 11.71
C PHE A 85 29.72 -7.45 12.47
N LEU A 86 29.17 -8.65 12.30
CA LEU A 86 29.76 -9.89 12.81
C LEU A 86 30.88 -10.41 11.91
N SER A 87 31.13 -9.79 10.76
CA SER A 87 32.16 -10.21 9.80
C SER A 87 32.01 -11.66 9.35
N GLY A 88 30.77 -12.20 9.36
CA GLY A 88 30.51 -13.56 8.97
C GLY A 88 29.04 -13.95 9.12
N TRP A 89 28.61 -14.96 8.36
CA TRP A 89 27.25 -15.47 8.37
C TRP A 89 27.07 -16.57 9.39
N ILE A 90 26.37 -16.31 10.49
CA ILE A 90 26.16 -17.27 11.59
C ILE A 90 24.76 -17.89 11.60
N PHE A 91 23.89 -17.53 10.63
CA PHE A 91 22.46 -17.87 10.67
C PHE A 91 22.11 -19.18 9.93
N GLY A 92 23.13 -19.89 9.43
CA GLY A 92 22.97 -21.16 8.74
C GLY A 92 22.50 -21.04 7.30
N LYS A 93 22.48 -22.18 6.60
CA LYS A 93 22.22 -22.26 5.16
C LYS A 93 20.82 -21.77 4.76
N THR A 94 19.80 -22.17 5.52
CA THR A 94 18.39 -21.83 5.18
C THR A 94 18.16 -20.33 5.12
N LEU A 95 18.67 -19.58 6.11
CA LEU A 95 18.52 -18.12 6.12
C LEU A 95 19.40 -17.43 5.07
N CYS A 96 20.54 -18.03 4.68
CA CYS A 96 21.37 -17.53 3.59
C CYS A 96 20.58 -17.46 2.27
N HIS A 97 19.77 -18.47 1.98
CA HIS A 97 18.87 -18.45 0.81
C HIS A 97 17.61 -17.58 1.00
N LEU A 98 17.01 -17.65 2.20
CA LEU A 98 15.70 -17.05 2.48
C LEU A 98 15.75 -15.53 2.60
N VAL A 99 16.81 -14.96 3.18
CA VAL A 99 16.89 -13.51 3.43
C VAL A 99 16.88 -12.70 2.14
N PRO A 100 17.79 -12.89 1.17
CA PRO A 100 17.77 -12.14 -0.08
C PRO A 100 16.53 -12.45 -0.93
N TYR A 101 16.06 -13.72 -0.92
CA TYR A 101 14.82 -14.11 -1.57
C TYR A 101 13.61 -13.34 -1.03
N SER A 102 13.43 -13.32 0.29
CA SER A 102 12.30 -12.63 0.93
C SER A 102 12.35 -11.12 0.75
N GLN A 103 13.55 -10.53 0.73
CA GLN A 103 13.73 -9.11 0.43
C GLN A 103 13.24 -8.79 -0.99
N GLY A 104 13.68 -9.52 -2.00
CA GLY A 104 13.26 -9.33 -3.38
C GLY A 104 11.77 -9.55 -3.56
N VAL A 105 11.19 -10.60 -2.96
CA VAL A 105 9.74 -10.88 -2.96
C VAL A 105 8.96 -9.69 -2.40
N SER A 106 9.38 -9.18 -1.24
CA SER A 106 8.73 -8.04 -0.59
C SER A 106 8.72 -6.80 -1.46
N VAL A 107 9.85 -6.49 -2.11
CA VAL A 107 9.96 -5.31 -2.99
C VAL A 107 9.03 -5.45 -4.19
N TYR A 108 8.96 -6.63 -4.84
CA TYR A 108 8.02 -6.89 -5.93
C TYR A 108 6.56 -6.75 -5.48
N ILE A 109 6.18 -7.32 -4.34
CA ILE A 109 4.82 -7.20 -3.81
C ILE A 109 4.47 -5.72 -3.58
N SER A 110 5.37 -4.95 -2.98
CA SER A 110 5.15 -3.54 -2.70
C SER A 110 4.99 -2.71 -3.98
N THR A 111 5.87 -2.86 -4.96
CA THR A 111 5.81 -2.10 -6.22
C THR A 111 4.60 -2.47 -7.07
N LEU A 112 4.28 -3.75 -7.22
CA LEU A 112 3.11 -4.21 -7.97
C LEU A 112 1.80 -3.83 -7.28
N THR A 113 1.77 -3.83 -5.94
CA THR A 113 0.61 -3.36 -5.18
C THR A 113 0.39 -1.86 -5.36
N LEU A 114 1.44 -1.03 -5.24
CA LEU A 114 1.37 0.41 -5.50
C LEU A 114 0.93 0.71 -6.94
N THR A 115 1.43 -0.05 -7.91
CA THR A 115 1.01 0.05 -9.32
C THR A 115 -0.48 -0.28 -9.48
N SER A 116 -0.95 -1.37 -8.86
CA SER A 116 -2.35 -1.78 -8.90
C SER A 116 -3.27 -0.72 -8.28
N ILE A 117 -2.85 -0.09 -7.16
CA ILE A 117 -3.58 1.02 -6.54
C ILE A 117 -3.64 2.22 -7.50
N ALA A 118 -2.54 2.57 -8.15
CA ALA A 118 -2.49 3.70 -9.08
C ALA A 118 -3.42 3.48 -10.29
N VAL A 119 -3.40 2.27 -10.86
CA VAL A 119 -4.28 1.89 -11.98
C VAL A 119 -5.75 1.87 -11.53
N ASP A 120 -6.09 1.32 -10.37
CA ASP A 120 -7.45 1.35 -9.82
C ASP A 120 -7.94 2.79 -9.68
N ARG A 121 -7.13 3.69 -9.12
CA ARG A 121 -7.48 5.11 -8.99
C ARG A 121 -7.65 5.80 -10.34
N PHE A 122 -6.77 5.52 -11.28
CA PHE A 122 -6.87 6.02 -12.65
C PHE A 122 -8.19 5.61 -13.29
N LEU A 123 -8.55 4.34 -13.26
CA LEU A 123 -9.80 3.84 -13.85
C LEU A 123 -11.03 4.47 -13.18
N VAL A 124 -11.09 4.52 -11.85
CA VAL A 124 -12.24 5.06 -11.11
C VAL A 124 -12.43 6.56 -11.34
N ILE A 125 -11.35 7.33 -11.52
CA ILE A 125 -11.42 8.79 -11.61
C ILE A 125 -11.55 9.25 -13.06
N ILE A 126 -10.83 8.63 -14.00
CA ILE A 126 -10.87 9.01 -15.41
C ILE A 126 -12.15 8.48 -16.09
N TYR A 127 -12.51 7.23 -15.80
CA TYR A 127 -13.66 6.54 -16.38
C TYR A 127 -14.76 6.29 -15.34
N PRO A 128 -15.54 7.32 -14.93
CA PRO A 128 -16.51 7.22 -13.84
C PRO A 128 -17.69 6.27 -14.14
N PHE A 129 -17.95 5.97 -15.41
CA PHE A 129 -19.00 5.05 -15.86
C PHE A 129 -18.53 3.59 -15.96
N HIS A 130 -17.22 3.35 -15.82
CA HIS A 130 -16.71 1.97 -15.82
C HIS A 130 -17.06 1.28 -14.49
N PRO A 131 -17.45 0.00 -14.51
CA PRO A 131 -17.77 -0.74 -13.29
C PRO A 131 -16.56 -0.78 -12.35
N ARG A 132 -16.80 -0.50 -11.07
CA ARG A 132 -15.75 -0.52 -10.04
C ARG A 132 -15.23 -1.93 -9.84
N MET A 133 -13.95 -2.06 -9.52
CA MET A 133 -13.32 -3.35 -9.19
C MET A 133 -14.08 -4.03 -8.04
N LYS A 134 -14.44 -5.31 -8.26
CA LYS A 134 -15.07 -6.15 -7.24
C LYS A 134 -13.99 -6.72 -6.31
N ILE A 135 -14.35 -7.00 -5.05
CA ILE A 135 -13.44 -7.59 -4.06
C ILE A 135 -12.81 -8.89 -4.55
N LYS A 136 -13.59 -9.76 -5.22
CA LYS A 136 -13.06 -11.03 -5.79
C LYS A 136 -11.93 -10.79 -6.81
N MET A 137 -12.07 -9.76 -7.66
CA MET A 137 -11.04 -9.39 -8.63
C MET A 137 -9.81 -8.81 -7.93
N CYS A 138 -9.99 -7.99 -6.90
CA CYS A 138 -8.90 -7.47 -6.09
C CYS A 138 -8.08 -8.61 -5.45
N LEU A 139 -8.75 -9.60 -4.85
CA LEU A 139 -8.09 -10.76 -4.27
C LEU A 139 -7.35 -11.60 -5.32
N ALA A 140 -7.92 -11.79 -6.50
CA ALA A 140 -7.23 -12.47 -7.60
C ALA A 140 -5.96 -11.72 -8.03
N ILE A 141 -6.00 -10.39 -8.12
CA ILE A 141 -4.81 -9.56 -8.41
C ILE A 141 -3.77 -9.72 -7.29
N ILE A 142 -4.17 -9.68 -6.01
CA ILE A 142 -3.25 -9.87 -4.89
C ILE A 142 -2.56 -11.24 -4.98
N VAL A 143 -3.31 -12.31 -5.20
CA VAL A 143 -2.74 -13.66 -5.37
C VAL A 143 -1.76 -13.70 -6.56
N SER A 144 -2.13 -13.09 -7.69
CA SER A 144 -1.25 -12.99 -8.85
C SER A 144 0.05 -12.23 -8.55
N ILE A 145 -0.02 -11.14 -7.77
CA ILE A 145 1.15 -10.38 -7.33
C ILE A 145 2.09 -11.27 -6.52
N TRP A 146 1.58 -12.07 -5.56
CA TRP A 146 2.39 -12.99 -4.77
C TRP A 146 3.04 -14.05 -5.64
N VAL A 147 2.29 -14.69 -6.53
CA VAL A 147 2.83 -15.71 -7.44
C VAL A 147 3.94 -15.14 -8.35
N ILE A 148 3.70 -13.97 -8.96
CA ILE A 148 4.68 -13.30 -9.80
C ILE A 148 5.94 -12.93 -9.01
N ALA A 149 5.79 -12.34 -7.82
CA ALA A 149 6.90 -11.97 -6.96
C ALA A 149 7.77 -13.18 -6.57
N LEU A 150 7.14 -14.28 -6.14
CA LEU A 150 7.82 -15.52 -5.77
C LEU A 150 8.60 -16.11 -6.96
N LEU A 151 8.00 -16.13 -8.15
CA LEU A 151 8.66 -16.70 -9.34
C LEU A 151 9.80 -15.83 -9.87
N LEU A 152 9.60 -14.50 -9.95
CA LEU A 152 10.63 -13.60 -10.47
C LEU A 152 11.84 -13.48 -9.54
N THR A 153 11.66 -13.66 -8.24
CA THR A 153 12.74 -13.56 -7.27
C THR A 153 13.45 -14.91 -7.04
N LEU A 154 12.87 -16.01 -7.50
CA LEU A 154 13.38 -17.36 -7.24
C LEU A 154 14.89 -17.52 -7.54
N PRO A 155 15.46 -16.98 -8.64
CA PRO A 155 16.89 -17.10 -8.89
C PRO A 155 17.77 -16.53 -7.78
N TYR A 156 17.39 -15.40 -7.14
CA TYR A 156 18.15 -14.88 -5.99
C TYR A 156 18.23 -15.89 -4.85
N GLY A 157 17.14 -16.60 -4.55
CA GLY A 157 17.18 -17.65 -3.55
C GLY A 157 18.01 -18.86 -3.95
N LEU A 158 17.99 -19.25 -5.24
CA LEU A 158 18.67 -20.46 -5.72
C LEU A 158 20.18 -20.29 -5.85
N TYR A 159 20.64 -19.11 -6.27
CA TYR A 159 22.07 -18.86 -6.51
C TYR A 159 22.83 -18.28 -5.30
N MET A 160 22.21 -18.21 -4.11
CA MET A 160 22.95 -17.97 -2.86
C MET A 160 23.66 -19.24 -2.44
N GLN A 161 24.89 -19.11 -1.94
CA GLN A 161 25.68 -20.21 -1.36
C GLN A 161 26.28 -19.80 -0.04
N LEU A 162 26.30 -20.75 0.89
CA LEU A 162 27.01 -20.62 2.15
C LEU A 162 28.40 -21.26 1.98
N GLU A 163 29.43 -20.43 1.96
CA GLU A 163 30.79 -20.88 1.95
C GLU A 163 31.28 -21.00 3.41
N GLU A 164 31.68 -22.22 3.80
CA GLU A 164 32.18 -22.53 5.13
C GLU A 164 33.72 -22.64 5.07
N THR A 165 34.39 -21.55 5.48
CA THR A 165 35.84 -21.50 5.67
C THR A 165 36.13 -21.33 7.16
N TYR A 166 37.17 -20.57 7.55
CA TYR A 166 37.37 -20.17 8.97
C TYR A 166 36.25 -19.29 9.50
N THR A 167 35.64 -18.48 8.61
CA THR A 167 34.42 -17.72 8.82
C THR A 167 33.45 -18.08 7.69
N SER A 168 32.18 -18.30 8.03
CA SER A 168 31.16 -18.61 7.01
C SER A 168 30.69 -17.34 6.32
N PHE A 169 30.58 -17.36 4.98
CA PHE A 169 30.08 -16.26 4.18
C PHE A 169 28.87 -16.71 3.38
N CYS A 170 27.88 -15.82 3.25
CA CYS A 170 26.71 -16.04 2.41
C CYS A 170 26.83 -15.14 1.19
N GLU A 171 27.16 -15.73 0.04
CA GLU A 171 27.50 -15.01 -1.19
C GLU A 171 26.70 -15.52 -2.38
N GLU A 172 26.61 -14.70 -3.42
CA GLU A 172 25.95 -15.04 -4.67
C GLU A 172 26.92 -15.88 -5.55
N ASN A 173 26.48 -17.06 -5.98
CA ASN A 173 27.21 -17.91 -6.91
C ASN A 173 26.39 -18.14 -8.18
N TRP A 174 26.49 -17.24 -9.11
CA TRP A 174 25.80 -17.29 -10.40
C TRP A 174 26.53 -18.15 -11.42
N PRO A 175 25.81 -18.80 -12.37
CA PRO A 175 26.40 -19.62 -13.43
C PRO A 175 27.40 -18.86 -14.32
N SER A 176 27.20 -17.56 -14.49
CA SER A 176 28.11 -16.68 -15.21
C SER A 176 27.84 -15.21 -14.86
N GLU A 177 28.88 -14.38 -14.91
CA GLU A 177 28.78 -12.93 -14.71
C GLU A 177 27.81 -12.23 -15.71
N PRO A 178 27.81 -12.54 -17.03
CA PRO A 178 26.83 -11.97 -17.92
C PRO A 178 25.38 -12.30 -17.54
N PHE A 179 25.13 -13.53 -17.07
CA PHE A 179 23.79 -13.92 -16.62
C PHE A 179 23.35 -13.14 -15.39
N ARG A 180 24.24 -12.96 -14.39
CA ARG A 180 24.00 -12.12 -13.20
C ARG A 180 23.61 -10.70 -13.60
N LYS A 181 24.41 -10.06 -14.46
CA LYS A 181 24.18 -8.68 -14.91
C LYS A 181 22.87 -8.51 -15.66
N VAL A 182 22.52 -9.44 -16.57
CA VAL A 182 21.26 -9.40 -17.30
C VAL A 182 20.09 -9.58 -16.34
N PHE A 183 20.16 -10.53 -15.42
CA PHE A 183 19.10 -10.79 -14.45
C PHE A 183 18.90 -9.60 -13.50
N SER A 184 19.97 -9.03 -12.95
CA SER A 184 19.92 -7.84 -12.07
C SER A 184 19.34 -6.63 -12.79
N SER A 185 19.79 -6.37 -14.03
CA SER A 185 19.25 -5.28 -14.85
C SER A 185 17.76 -5.46 -15.14
N LEU A 186 17.34 -6.67 -15.53
CA LEU A 186 15.93 -6.99 -15.80
C LEU A 186 15.08 -6.81 -14.54
N THR A 187 15.57 -7.28 -13.39
CA THR A 187 14.91 -7.11 -12.10
C THR A 187 14.75 -5.64 -11.74
N SER A 188 15.80 -4.82 -11.88
CA SER A 188 15.77 -3.38 -11.60
C SER A 188 14.77 -2.66 -12.52
N ILE A 189 14.70 -3.03 -13.80
CA ILE A 189 13.73 -2.47 -14.75
C ILE A 189 12.29 -2.84 -14.35
N LEU A 190 12.01 -4.12 -14.07
CA LEU A 190 10.67 -4.61 -13.75
C LEU A 190 10.21 -4.16 -12.37
N GLN A 191 11.12 -4.03 -11.43
CA GLN A 191 10.83 -3.72 -10.03
C GLN A 191 10.73 -2.22 -9.76
N PHE A 192 11.47 -1.40 -10.52
CA PHE A 192 11.57 0.02 -10.27
C PHE A 192 11.17 0.88 -11.48
N VAL A 193 11.81 0.69 -12.65
CA VAL A 193 11.64 1.61 -13.80
C VAL A 193 10.23 1.54 -14.37
N VAL A 194 9.75 0.35 -14.72
CA VAL A 194 8.40 0.16 -15.31
C VAL A 194 7.30 0.61 -14.35
N PRO A 195 7.26 0.17 -13.09
CA PRO A 195 6.27 0.65 -12.12
C PRO A 195 6.29 2.17 -11.94
N PHE A 196 7.47 2.79 -11.87
CA PHE A 196 7.60 4.23 -11.72
C PHE A 196 6.93 5.01 -12.86
N PHE A 197 7.15 4.61 -14.12
CA PHE A 197 6.51 5.25 -15.26
C PHE A 197 5.00 5.05 -15.28
N VAL A 198 4.52 3.82 -15.04
CA VAL A 198 3.07 3.53 -15.00
C VAL A 198 2.38 4.33 -13.90
N ILE A 199 2.94 4.35 -12.72
CA ILE A 199 2.38 5.06 -11.57
C ILE A 199 2.38 6.57 -11.82
N SER A 200 3.51 7.12 -12.32
CA SER A 200 3.62 8.55 -12.64
C SER A 200 2.59 8.97 -13.66
N PHE A 201 2.42 8.21 -14.75
CA PHE A 201 1.40 8.46 -15.76
C PHE A 201 -0.01 8.47 -15.13
N CYS A 202 -0.36 7.45 -14.35
CA CYS A 202 -1.67 7.35 -13.70
C CYS A 202 -1.95 8.56 -12.81
N TYR A 203 -1.01 8.95 -11.95
CA TYR A 203 -1.23 10.07 -11.02
C TYR A 203 -1.20 11.45 -11.69
N ILE A 204 -0.42 11.65 -12.74
CA ILE A 204 -0.47 12.88 -13.55
C ILE A 204 -1.87 13.03 -14.15
N CYS A 205 -2.39 12.00 -14.82
CA CYS A 205 -3.73 12.02 -15.42
C CYS A 205 -4.82 12.27 -14.37
N VAL A 206 -4.75 11.58 -13.24
CA VAL A 206 -5.69 11.74 -12.12
C VAL A 206 -5.65 13.15 -11.56
N SER A 207 -4.45 13.71 -11.36
CA SER A 207 -4.27 15.06 -10.81
C SER A 207 -4.82 16.14 -11.73
N ILE A 208 -4.55 16.03 -13.04
CA ILE A 208 -5.13 16.94 -14.07
C ILE A 208 -6.65 16.86 -14.00
N LYS A 209 -7.25 15.67 -14.05
CA LYS A 209 -8.69 15.49 -14.04
C LYS A 209 -9.37 16.02 -12.78
N LEU A 210 -8.76 15.83 -11.61
CA LEU A 210 -9.26 16.36 -10.35
C LEU A 210 -9.18 17.90 -10.32
N ASN A 211 -8.15 18.48 -10.92
CA ASN A 211 -7.97 19.92 -11.01
C ASN A 211 -8.99 20.54 -11.98
N ASP A 212 -9.20 19.94 -13.17
CA ASP A 212 -10.19 20.39 -14.15
C ASP A 212 -11.59 20.38 -13.58
N ARG A 213 -11.98 19.31 -12.87
CA ARG A 213 -13.26 19.25 -12.17
C ARG A 213 -13.42 20.31 -11.08
N ALA A 214 -12.31 20.79 -10.53
CA ALA A 214 -12.34 21.89 -9.57
C ALA A 214 -12.55 23.24 -10.23
N ARG A 215 -11.95 23.45 -11.41
CA ARG A 215 -12.06 24.70 -12.17
C ARG A 215 -13.41 24.84 -12.91
N ALA A 216 -13.98 23.74 -13.34
CA ALA A 216 -15.20 23.71 -14.19
C ALA A 216 -16.51 24.14 -13.48
N LYS A 217 -16.49 24.43 -12.17
CA LYS A 217 -17.67 24.84 -11.39
C LYS A 217 -17.45 26.09 -10.51
N PRO A 218 -16.97 27.23 -11.02
CA PRO A 218 -17.07 28.48 -10.29
C PRO A 218 -18.52 29.00 -10.43
N GLY A 219 -19.27 29.02 -9.31
CA GLY A 219 -20.57 29.68 -9.26
C GLY A 219 -21.82 28.81 -9.09
N THR A 220 -21.76 27.50 -9.23
CA THR A 220 -22.87 26.62 -8.82
C THR A 220 -22.79 26.38 -7.29
N LYS A 221 -23.92 26.61 -6.59
CA LYS A 221 -24.06 26.27 -5.17
C LYS A 221 -23.83 24.75 -4.97
N THR A 222 -22.58 24.36 -4.82
CA THR A 222 -22.23 22.99 -4.44
C THR A 222 -22.74 22.73 -3.03
N THR A 223 -23.41 21.60 -2.83
CA THR A 223 -23.82 21.20 -1.49
C THR A 223 -22.57 20.95 -0.63
N LYS A 224 -22.63 21.32 0.67
CA LYS A 224 -21.53 21.04 1.63
C LYS A 224 -21.07 19.60 1.59
N ARG A 225 -21.96 18.66 1.25
CA ARG A 225 -21.67 17.23 1.10
C ARG A 225 -20.77 16.94 -0.11
N GLU A 226 -21.03 17.57 -1.25
CA GLU A 226 -20.20 17.41 -2.46
C GLU A 226 -18.80 17.98 -2.28
N GLU A 227 -18.68 19.11 -1.58
CA GLU A 227 -17.37 19.71 -1.24
C GLU A 227 -16.55 18.78 -0.32
N ALA A 228 -17.19 18.21 0.71
CA ALA A 228 -16.56 17.26 1.61
C ALA A 228 -16.11 15.99 0.86
N ASP A 229 -16.91 15.45 -0.06
CA ASP A 229 -16.56 14.29 -0.87
C ASP A 229 -15.40 14.57 -1.84
N ARG A 230 -15.33 15.78 -2.41
CA ARG A 230 -14.20 16.22 -3.25
C ARG A 230 -12.92 16.33 -2.45
N GLU A 231 -12.98 16.98 -1.29
CA GLU A 231 -11.79 17.12 -0.44
C GLU A 231 -11.28 15.76 0.04
N ARG A 232 -12.18 14.84 0.39
CA ARG A 232 -11.84 13.47 0.75
C ARG A 232 -11.11 12.75 -0.40
N LYS A 233 -11.61 12.86 -1.65
CA LYS A 233 -10.96 12.27 -2.83
C LYS A 233 -9.59 12.86 -3.08
N ARG A 234 -9.42 14.19 -2.97
CA ARG A 234 -8.12 14.86 -3.11
C ARG A 234 -7.14 14.43 -2.03
N ARG A 235 -7.59 14.32 -0.80
CA ARG A 235 -6.77 13.91 0.34
C ARG A 235 -6.28 12.47 0.17
N THR A 236 -7.18 11.55 -0.25
CA THR A 236 -6.79 10.17 -0.57
C THR A 236 -5.78 10.13 -1.72
N ASN A 237 -5.97 10.91 -2.79
CA ASN A 237 -5.03 10.97 -3.90
C ASN A 237 -3.66 11.49 -3.46
N ARG A 238 -3.60 12.56 -2.66
CA ARG A 238 -2.33 13.07 -2.08
C ARG A 238 -1.61 12.02 -1.24
N MET A 239 -2.35 11.25 -0.43
CA MET A 239 -1.80 10.14 0.35
C MET A 239 -1.13 9.10 -0.55
N LEU A 240 -1.80 8.68 -1.61
CA LEU A 240 -1.29 7.66 -2.53
C LEU A 240 -0.07 8.16 -3.31
N ILE A 241 -0.07 9.43 -3.73
CA ILE A 241 1.11 10.06 -4.35
C ILE A 241 2.28 10.10 -3.38
N ALA A 242 2.04 10.48 -2.11
CA ALA A 242 3.09 10.54 -1.09
C ALA A 242 3.70 9.15 -0.84
N MET A 243 2.89 8.09 -0.78
CA MET A 243 3.39 6.70 -0.61
C MET A 243 4.35 6.31 -1.74
N VAL A 244 3.97 6.59 -2.98
CA VAL A 244 4.80 6.26 -4.15
C VAL A 244 6.07 7.11 -4.18
N ALA A 245 5.96 8.40 -3.90
CA ALA A 245 7.12 9.29 -3.86
C ALA A 245 8.12 8.86 -2.78
N ILE A 246 7.64 8.54 -1.57
CA ILE A 246 8.48 8.06 -0.47
C ILE A 246 9.13 6.74 -0.85
N PHE A 247 8.36 5.78 -1.39
CA PHE A 247 8.90 4.50 -1.85
C PHE A 247 9.99 4.71 -2.90
N GLY A 248 9.71 5.49 -3.96
CA GLY A 248 10.67 5.75 -5.02
C GLY A 248 11.95 6.44 -4.53
N VAL A 249 11.82 7.50 -3.71
CA VAL A 249 12.98 8.24 -3.16
C VAL A 249 13.79 7.35 -2.21
N SER A 250 13.14 6.51 -1.40
CA SER A 250 13.83 5.63 -0.45
C SER A 250 14.62 4.52 -1.15
N TRP A 251 14.08 3.94 -2.22
CA TRP A 251 14.72 2.82 -2.92
C TRP A 251 15.71 3.25 -4.00
N LEU A 252 15.63 4.50 -4.50
CA LEU A 252 16.50 5.00 -5.56
C LEU A 252 18.00 4.92 -5.22
N PRO A 253 18.48 5.36 -4.04
CA PRO A 253 19.89 5.28 -3.70
C PRO A 253 20.43 3.85 -3.73
N LEU A 254 19.70 2.89 -3.16
CA LEU A 254 20.11 1.49 -3.15
C LEU A 254 20.13 0.88 -4.55
N ASN A 255 19.15 1.20 -5.40
CA ASN A 255 19.16 0.75 -6.80
C ASN A 255 20.36 1.32 -7.58
N ILE A 256 20.73 2.58 -7.33
CA ILE A 256 21.94 3.17 -7.94
C ILE A 256 23.19 2.43 -7.48
N VAL A 257 23.35 2.17 -6.18
CA VAL A 257 24.50 1.43 -5.64
C VAL A 257 24.58 0.03 -6.26
N ASN A 258 23.46 -0.71 -6.35
CA ASN A 258 23.42 -2.04 -6.95
C ASN A 258 23.81 -2.01 -8.45
N VAL A 259 23.31 -1.03 -9.22
CA VAL A 259 23.70 -0.88 -10.63
C VAL A 259 25.20 -0.55 -10.75
N VAL A 260 25.74 0.30 -9.90
CA VAL A 260 27.18 0.60 -9.88
C VAL A 260 27.99 -0.65 -9.58
N ASP A 261 27.57 -1.47 -8.62
CA ASP A 261 28.21 -2.73 -8.27
C ASP A 261 28.20 -3.75 -9.43
N ASP A 262 27.08 -3.84 -10.13
CA ASP A 262 26.92 -4.76 -11.27
C ASP A 262 27.82 -4.41 -12.46
N PHE A 263 28.02 -3.13 -12.73
CA PHE A 263 28.70 -2.67 -13.95
C PHE A 263 30.13 -2.15 -13.70
N TYR A 264 30.48 -1.79 -12.47
CA TYR A 264 31.78 -1.19 -12.13
C TYR A 264 32.55 -2.11 -11.18
N SER A 265 33.36 -2.98 -11.74
CA SER A 265 34.10 -4.05 -11.02
C SER A 265 35.02 -3.55 -9.90
N TYR A 266 35.34 -2.26 -9.87
CA TYR A 266 36.21 -1.62 -8.86
C TYR A 266 35.41 -0.84 -7.81
N ALA A 267 34.08 -0.97 -7.77
CA ALA A 267 33.26 -0.25 -6.81
C ALA A 267 33.63 -0.62 -5.36
N ASN A 268 33.94 -1.89 -5.11
CA ASN A 268 34.34 -2.40 -3.81
C ASN A 268 35.70 -1.90 -3.32
N ASP A 269 36.56 -1.41 -4.21
CA ASP A 269 37.88 -0.85 -3.85
C ASP A 269 37.76 0.57 -3.26
N TRP A 270 36.60 1.19 -3.40
CA TRP A 270 36.35 2.51 -2.83
C TRP A 270 36.07 2.39 -1.32
N SER A 271 36.88 3.06 -0.51
CA SER A 271 36.82 2.99 0.96
C SER A 271 35.49 3.39 1.60
N TYR A 272 34.67 4.18 0.88
CA TYR A 272 33.35 4.59 1.35
C TYR A 272 32.21 3.70 0.80
N TYR A 273 32.49 2.70 -0.04
CA TYR A 273 31.47 1.91 -0.71
C TYR A 273 30.51 1.24 0.29
N LYS A 274 31.05 0.54 1.28
CA LYS A 274 30.23 -0.12 2.31
C LYS A 274 29.39 0.87 3.11
N PHE A 275 29.94 2.03 3.44
CA PHE A 275 29.20 3.09 4.12
C PHE A 275 28.03 3.60 3.26
N CYS A 276 28.26 3.89 1.97
CA CYS A 276 27.22 4.29 1.03
C CYS A 276 26.15 3.22 0.84
N PHE A 277 26.56 1.93 0.76
CA PHE A 277 25.64 0.81 0.71
C PHE A 277 24.74 0.77 1.95
N PHE A 278 25.31 0.83 3.17
CA PHE A 278 24.52 0.82 4.40
C PHE A 278 23.59 2.00 4.56
N MET A 279 24.04 3.20 4.21
CA MET A 279 23.18 4.39 4.20
C MET A 279 22.01 4.20 3.23
N SER A 280 22.29 3.77 2.02
CA SER A 280 21.27 3.54 0.98
C SER A 280 20.31 2.43 1.39
N HIS A 281 20.82 1.33 1.96
CA HIS A 281 20.01 0.22 2.46
C HIS A 281 19.13 0.65 3.65
N CYS A 282 19.67 1.41 4.60
CA CYS A 282 18.91 1.93 5.73
C CYS A 282 17.77 2.85 5.27
N ILE A 283 18.02 3.73 4.29
CA ILE A 283 17.01 4.60 3.69
C ILE A 283 15.93 3.75 2.97
N ALA A 284 16.32 2.73 2.21
CA ALA A 284 15.38 1.83 1.55
C ALA A 284 14.49 1.09 2.55
N MET A 285 15.08 0.49 3.59
CA MET A 285 14.34 -0.23 4.64
C MET A 285 13.42 0.69 5.44
N SER A 286 13.77 1.96 5.64
CA SER A 286 12.92 2.93 6.35
C SER A 286 11.58 3.17 5.64
N SER A 287 11.46 2.85 4.33
CA SER A 287 10.21 2.97 3.57
C SER A 287 9.05 2.21 4.21
N THR A 288 9.31 1.09 4.87
CA THR A 288 8.30 0.28 5.58
C THR A 288 7.63 1.02 6.74
N CYS A 289 8.32 2.01 7.31
CA CYS A 289 7.80 2.76 8.47
C CYS A 289 6.80 3.84 8.07
N TYR A 290 6.94 4.44 6.88
CA TYR A 290 6.18 5.65 6.53
C TYR A 290 4.72 5.39 6.19
N ASN A 291 4.38 4.21 5.63
CA ASN A 291 3.03 3.86 5.19
C ASN A 291 1.99 3.99 6.33
N PRO A 292 2.15 3.41 7.52
CA PRO A 292 1.21 3.55 8.62
C PRO A 292 1.01 5.01 9.08
N PHE A 293 2.07 5.83 9.08
CA PHE A 293 1.97 7.25 9.43
C PHE A 293 1.16 8.04 8.39
N LEU A 294 1.35 7.76 7.10
CA LEU A 294 0.56 8.39 6.05
C LEU A 294 -0.92 8.04 6.17
N TYR A 295 -1.26 6.79 6.53
CA TYR A 295 -2.65 6.40 6.77
C TYR A 295 -3.23 7.12 7.99
N ALA A 296 -2.50 7.21 9.07
CA ALA A 296 -2.92 7.92 10.28
C ALA A 296 -3.16 9.41 10.02
N TRP A 297 -2.36 10.02 9.17
CA TRP A 297 -2.44 11.46 8.89
C TRP A 297 -3.44 11.80 7.78
N LEU A 298 -3.43 11.08 6.66
CA LEU A 298 -4.17 11.44 5.46
C LEU A 298 -5.46 10.64 5.23
N ASN A 299 -5.69 9.54 5.97
CA ASN A 299 -6.89 8.72 5.83
C ASN A 299 -7.75 8.77 7.10
N ASP A 300 -8.89 9.49 7.02
CA ASP A 300 -9.77 9.68 8.18
C ASP A 300 -10.35 8.37 8.75
N ASN A 301 -10.52 7.34 7.93
CA ASN A 301 -11.02 6.06 8.40
C ASN A 301 -9.96 5.36 9.27
N PHE A 302 -8.72 5.24 8.78
CA PHE A 302 -7.62 4.68 9.55
C PHE A 302 -7.35 5.49 10.83
N ARG A 303 -7.37 6.82 10.72
CA ARG A 303 -7.18 7.70 11.88
C ARG A 303 -8.22 7.46 12.99
N LYS A 304 -9.48 7.26 12.63
CA LYS A 304 -10.55 6.95 13.60
C LYS A 304 -10.33 5.60 14.27
N GLU A 305 -9.99 4.58 13.49
CA GLU A 305 -9.77 3.22 13.99
C GLU A 305 -8.50 3.13 14.86
N PHE A 306 -7.40 3.76 14.44
CA PHE A 306 -6.17 3.82 15.26
C PHE A 306 -6.41 4.48 16.60
N LYS A 307 -7.23 5.55 16.66
CA LYS A 307 -7.62 6.20 17.91
C LYS A 307 -8.43 5.29 18.85
N GLN A 308 -9.19 4.36 18.30
CA GLN A 308 -9.98 3.41 19.10
C GLN A 308 -9.11 2.29 19.68
N VAL A 309 -8.06 1.87 18.95
CA VAL A 309 -7.17 0.78 19.33
C VAL A 309 -6.06 1.25 20.27
N LEU A 310 -5.55 2.47 20.08
CA LEU A 310 -4.45 3.01 20.88
C LEU A 310 -5.00 3.76 22.10
N PRO A 311 -4.92 3.21 23.33
CA PRO A 311 -5.53 3.78 24.53
C PRO A 311 -4.93 5.12 24.95
N CYS A 312 -3.69 5.42 24.56
CA CYS A 312 -3.03 6.69 24.88
C CYS A 312 -3.73 7.92 24.28
N TYR A 313 -4.54 7.75 23.25
CA TYR A 313 -5.26 8.85 22.62
C TYR A 313 -6.68 9.06 23.17
N SER A 314 -7.22 8.09 23.94
CA SER A 314 -8.59 8.12 24.49
C SER A 314 -8.74 9.01 25.74
N ARG A 315 -7.64 9.48 26.33
CA ARG A 315 -7.67 10.10 27.66
C ARG A 315 -8.09 11.58 27.69
N ASN A 316 -8.28 12.24 26.55
CA ASN A 316 -8.63 13.67 26.46
C ASN A 316 -10.06 13.97 25.97
N SER A 317 -10.97 13.00 25.98
CA SER A 317 -12.39 13.22 25.63
C SER A 317 -13.35 13.03 26.82
N ASN A 318 -12.93 13.42 28.02
CA ASN A 318 -13.86 13.65 29.12
C ASN A 318 -14.35 15.12 29.07
N SER A 319 -15.04 15.51 28.03
CA SER A 319 -16.01 16.59 28.09
C SER A 319 -17.37 15.98 28.40
N ASN A 320 -17.89 16.36 29.56
CA ASN A 320 -19.23 16.06 30.05
C ASN A 320 -20.31 16.52 29.06
N THR A 321 -20.59 15.72 28.07
CA THR A 321 -21.86 15.78 27.32
C THR A 321 -22.68 14.58 27.71
N PRO A 322 -23.94 14.75 28.17
CA PRO A 322 -24.78 13.61 28.56
C PRO A 322 -25.01 12.72 27.34
N LYS A 323 -24.61 11.45 27.46
CA LYS A 323 -24.90 10.43 26.46
C LYS A 323 -26.42 10.25 26.42
N ILE A 324 -27.07 10.92 25.47
CA ILE A 324 -28.41 10.55 25.05
C ILE A 324 -28.27 9.12 24.48
N LYS A 325 -28.77 8.16 25.23
CA LYS A 325 -28.94 6.78 24.76
C LYS A 325 -29.87 6.83 23.55
N LYS A 326 -29.33 6.89 22.33
CA LYS A 326 -30.09 6.58 21.14
C LYS A 326 -30.44 5.10 21.20
N SER A 327 -31.74 4.84 21.41
CA SER A 327 -32.35 3.52 21.37
C SER A 327 -31.94 2.82 20.09
N CYS A 328 -31.56 1.55 20.20
CA CYS A 328 -31.15 0.65 19.11
C CYS A 328 -32.27 0.30 18.11
N ARG A 329 -33.16 1.25 17.77
CA ARG A 329 -34.27 1.00 16.86
C ARG A 329 -34.05 1.55 15.45
N ASP A 330 -32.98 2.38 15.23
CA ASP A 330 -32.78 3.06 13.94
C ASP A 330 -31.69 2.44 13.04
N GLU A 331 -31.08 1.30 13.42
CA GLU A 331 -30.02 0.69 12.60
C GLU A 331 -30.50 -0.25 11.46
N LYS A 332 -31.81 -0.49 11.35
CA LYS A 332 -32.34 -1.40 10.30
C LYS A 332 -32.80 -0.73 9.01
N ILE A 333 -32.80 0.59 8.90
CA ILE A 333 -33.37 1.31 7.75
C ILE A 333 -32.29 1.88 6.79
N CYS A 334 -31.00 1.76 7.09
CA CYS A 334 -29.94 2.34 6.23
C CYS A 334 -29.22 1.36 5.31
N ASN A 335 -29.74 0.16 5.06
CA ASN A 335 -29.13 -0.81 4.16
C ASN A 335 -30.10 -1.30 3.08
N GLY A 336 -30.56 -0.36 2.26
CA GLY A 336 -31.35 -0.64 1.07
C GLY A 336 -30.90 0.26 -0.07
N ASN A 337 -30.49 -0.34 -1.17
CA ASN A 337 -30.29 0.28 -2.45
C ASN A 337 -31.39 1.31 -2.75
N ASN A 338 -31.06 2.57 -2.85
CA ASN A 338 -31.94 3.57 -3.44
C ASN A 338 -31.22 4.38 -4.52
N THR A 339 -31.22 3.85 -5.71
CA THR A 339 -31.62 4.54 -6.91
C THR A 339 -33.16 4.59 -6.87
N LEU A 340 -33.75 5.76 -6.67
CA LEU A 340 -34.87 6.32 -7.45
C LEU A 340 -35.59 7.43 -6.67
N GLN A 341 -35.70 8.56 -7.33
CA GLN A 341 -36.70 9.61 -7.19
C GLN A 341 -36.78 10.42 -5.89
N GLU A 342 -36.04 11.53 -5.89
CA GLU A 342 -36.50 12.76 -5.26
C GLU A 342 -37.48 13.43 -6.22
N THR A 343 -38.76 13.29 -5.96
CA THR A 343 -39.78 14.22 -6.44
C THR A 343 -40.36 14.98 -5.24
N LEU A 344 -40.03 16.26 -5.21
CA LEU A 344 -40.78 17.40 -4.68
C LEU A 344 -41.76 17.16 -3.51
N LEU A 345 -41.37 17.61 -2.34
CA LEU A 345 -42.34 18.02 -1.29
C LEU A 345 -41.97 19.42 -0.78
N PRO A 346 -42.95 20.32 -0.69
CA PRO A 346 -42.71 21.70 -0.25
C PRO A 346 -42.51 21.79 1.25
N SER A 347 -41.61 22.69 1.64
CA SER A 347 -41.36 23.08 3.04
C SER A 347 -42.58 23.75 3.61
N ASN A 348 -43.28 23.11 4.51
CA ASN A 348 -44.08 23.60 5.62
C ASN A 348 -45.21 22.62 5.95
N THR A 349 -44.92 21.62 6.78
CA THR A 349 -45.94 20.94 7.56
C THR A 349 -45.35 20.38 8.84
N LYS A 350 -45.96 20.72 9.97
CA LYS A 350 -45.73 20.17 11.29
C LYS A 350 -45.89 18.65 11.25
N MET A 351 -45.02 17.93 11.94
CA MET A 351 -45.11 16.48 12.10
C MET A 351 -46.45 16.06 12.72
N PRO A 352 -47.17 15.10 12.11
CA PRO A 352 -48.35 14.51 12.71
C PRO A 352 -47.95 13.48 13.78
N ASN A 353 -48.82 13.28 14.77
CA ASN A 353 -48.80 12.33 15.85
C ASN A 353 -48.62 10.88 15.36
N PRO A 354 -48.07 9.95 16.14
CA PRO A 354 -47.79 8.55 15.73
C PRO A 354 -49.02 7.77 15.25
N GLU A 355 -50.22 8.12 15.68
CA GLU A 355 -51.48 7.43 15.28
C GLU A 355 -51.90 7.73 13.82
N GLY A 356 -51.44 8.84 13.21
CA GLY A 356 -51.71 9.18 11.82
C GLY A 356 -50.94 8.39 10.79
N CYS A 357 -49.79 7.79 11.16
CA CYS A 357 -48.97 6.99 10.26
C CYS A 357 -49.52 5.56 10.00
N GLU A 358 -50.24 4.96 10.96
CA GLU A 358 -50.81 3.63 10.76
C GLU A 358 -52.02 3.69 9.78
N MET A 359 -52.81 4.77 9.82
CA MET A 359 -53.96 4.95 8.94
C MET A 359 -53.55 5.17 7.47
N ILE A 360 -52.47 5.89 7.21
CA ILE A 360 -51.96 6.12 5.86
C ILE A 360 -51.36 4.84 5.24
N ILE A 361 -50.74 3.97 6.05
CA ILE A 361 -50.20 2.70 5.59
C ILE A 361 -51.33 1.70 5.27
N LEU A 362 -52.40 1.66 6.06
CA LEU A 362 -53.55 0.83 5.82
C LEU A 362 -54.33 1.26 4.58
N GLU A 363 -54.46 2.57 4.31
CA GLU A 363 -55.11 3.12 3.12
C GLU A 363 -54.33 2.85 1.83
N GLN A 364 -52.97 2.90 1.90
CA GLN A 364 -52.13 2.51 0.76
C GLN A 364 -52.15 0.99 0.50
N MET A 365 -52.20 0.13 1.53
CA MET A 365 -52.30 -1.30 1.33
C MET A 365 -53.66 -1.71 0.75
N THR A 366 -54.75 -1.06 1.11
CA THR A 366 -56.10 -1.31 0.53
C THR A 366 -56.23 -0.84 -0.90
N ASN A 367 -55.51 0.22 -1.31
CA ASN A 367 -55.48 0.67 -2.68
C ASN A 367 -54.66 -0.26 -3.59
N ILE A 368 -53.54 -0.80 -3.11
CA ILE A 368 -52.73 -1.81 -3.83
C ILE A 368 -53.50 -3.11 -4.01
N SER A 369 -54.29 -3.54 -2.98
CA SER A 369 -55.16 -4.72 -3.08
C SER A 369 -56.29 -4.57 -4.11
N LYS A 370 -56.83 -3.36 -4.27
CA LYS A 370 -57.88 -3.06 -5.28
C LYS A 370 -57.35 -2.98 -6.73
N GLU A 371 -56.07 -2.63 -6.91
CA GLU A 371 -55.44 -2.66 -8.25
C GLU A 371 -55.08 -4.08 -8.69
N LEU A 372 -54.87 -5.02 -7.75
CA LEU A 372 -54.57 -6.44 -8.03
C LEU A 372 -55.80 -7.28 -8.37
N ASP A 373 -57.03 -6.80 -8.03
CA ASP A 373 -58.29 -7.51 -8.27
C ASP A 373 -59.06 -7.05 -9.54
N GLN A 374 -58.50 -6.26 -10.40
CA GLN A 374 -59.10 -5.94 -11.69
C GLN A 374 -58.81 -7.05 -12.71
N PRO A 375 -59.87 -7.70 -13.27
CA PRO A 375 -59.69 -8.73 -14.28
C PRO A 375 -59.24 -8.13 -15.60
N THR A 376 -58.12 -8.63 -16.12
CA THR A 376 -57.67 -8.38 -17.48
C THR A 376 -58.68 -8.97 -18.46
N SER A 377 -59.49 -8.13 -19.07
CA SER A 377 -60.34 -8.49 -20.21
C SER A 377 -59.53 -8.62 -21.47
N SER A 378 -59.47 -9.87 -21.94
CA SER A 378 -59.00 -10.29 -23.25
C SER A 378 -59.99 -9.88 -24.36
N SER A 379 -59.49 -9.53 -25.52
CA SER A 379 -59.98 -9.98 -26.85
C SER A 379 -58.97 -9.48 -27.89
N LYS A 380 -58.32 -10.40 -28.58
CA LYS A 380 -58.61 -10.92 -29.91
C LYS A 380 -58.91 -9.81 -30.93
N ASP A 381 -58.01 -9.61 -31.89
CA ASP A 381 -58.36 -9.88 -33.27
C ASP A 381 -57.10 -10.14 -34.13
N PHE A 382 -57.25 -11.15 -34.88
CA PHE A 382 -56.48 -11.68 -35.99
C PHE A 382 -56.82 -10.90 -37.24
N ASP A 383 -55.85 -10.62 -38.12
CA ASP A 383 -55.94 -10.74 -39.57
C ASP A 383 -54.62 -10.21 -40.18
N ASP A 384 -53.86 -11.07 -40.72
CA ASP A 384 -53.65 -11.48 -42.12
C ASP A 384 -53.30 -10.32 -43.08
N ALA A 385 -52.15 -10.34 -43.68
CA ALA A 385 -51.87 -10.34 -45.09
C ALA A 385 -50.41 -9.92 -45.43
N THR A 386 -49.68 -10.87 -45.93
CA THR A 386 -48.83 -10.88 -47.16
C THR A 386 -48.22 -9.55 -47.65
N LEU A 387 -46.91 -9.46 -47.65
CA LEU A 387 -45.95 -9.56 -48.79
C LEU A 387 -44.55 -9.39 -48.31
#